data_a220f1a608669d6713c8571f9e8fadef
#
_entry.id   a220f1a608669d6713c8571f9e8fadef
#
_cell.length_a   1.000
_cell.length_b   1.000
_cell.length_c   1.000
_cell.angle_alpha   90.00
_cell.angle_beta   90.00
_cell.angle_gamma   90.00
#
_symmetry.space_group_name_H-M   'P 1'
#
loop_
_entity.id
_entity.type
_entity.pdbx_description
1 polymer ?
#
loop_
_entity_poly.entity_id
_entity_poly.type
_entity_poly.pdbx_seq_one_letter_code
_entity_poly.pdbx_strand_id
1 'polypeptide(L)'
;MAIEVDLSGRVALVTGSSRGLGRADALALARAGADVVLADIQLESEAGADEYGPLAQVAREQGLVYTEQTAEEIRGLGRRALAVRCDVTDRAQVEAAANSELGAADILEPN
;
A
#
# COMPACT_ATOMS: atom_id res chain seq x y z
N MET A 1 16.59 25.02 -6.74
CA MET A 1 15.89 24.50 -7.91
C MET A 1 14.91 23.41 -7.47
N ALA A 2 13.66 23.57 -7.82
CA ALA A 2 12.66 22.53 -7.53
C ALA A 2 12.65 21.53 -8.68
N ILE A 3 12.70 20.24 -8.35
CA ILE A 3 12.53 19.16 -9.32
C ILE A 3 11.09 18.70 -9.20
N GLU A 4 10.33 18.85 -10.28
CA GLU A 4 8.98 18.33 -10.35
C GLU A 4 9.01 16.92 -10.93
N VAL A 5 8.41 15.97 -10.20
CA VAL A 5 8.22 14.61 -10.68
C VAL A 5 6.75 14.43 -10.97
N ASP A 6 6.44 14.09 -12.20
CA ASP A 6 5.07 13.82 -12.62
C ASP A 6 4.91 12.33 -12.95
N LEU A 7 4.15 11.65 -12.10
CA LEU A 7 3.85 10.23 -12.25
C LEU A 7 2.41 9.99 -12.70
N SER A 8 1.75 11.01 -13.24
CA SER A 8 0.39 10.88 -13.75
C SER A 8 0.28 9.74 -14.77
N GLY A 9 -0.74 8.91 -14.61
CA GLY A 9 -0.95 7.74 -15.46
C GLY A 9 -0.15 6.51 -15.04
N ARG A 10 0.69 6.61 -14.02
CA ARG A 10 1.45 5.48 -13.49
C ARG A 10 0.69 4.79 -12.36
N VAL A 11 0.91 3.50 -12.23
CA VAL A 11 0.40 2.70 -11.11
C VAL A 11 1.59 2.20 -10.30
N ALA A 12 1.61 2.51 -9.02
CA ALA A 12 2.67 2.08 -8.11
C ALA A 12 2.15 0.97 -7.20
N LEU A 13 2.94 -0.07 -7.02
CA LEU A 13 2.71 -1.08 -6.01
C LEU A 13 3.71 -0.86 -4.87
N VAL A 14 3.20 -0.61 -3.68
CA VAL A 14 4.02 -0.41 -2.48
C VAL A 14 3.73 -1.57 -1.52
N THR A 15 4.74 -2.36 -1.23
CA THR A 15 4.64 -3.44 -0.24
C THR A 15 5.06 -2.93 1.13
N GLY A 16 4.59 -3.56 2.21
CA GLY A 16 4.86 -3.09 3.56
C GLY A 16 4.34 -1.68 3.82
N SER A 17 3.17 -1.36 3.27
CA SER A 17 2.65 0.00 3.19
C SER A 17 1.80 0.43 4.39
N SER A 18 1.65 -0.43 5.39
CA SER A 18 0.81 -0.14 6.55
C SER A 18 1.32 1.05 7.37
N ARG A 19 2.62 1.19 7.49
CA ARG A 19 3.25 2.23 8.32
C ARG A 19 4.70 2.48 7.91
N GLY A 20 5.34 3.44 8.58
CA GLY A 20 6.76 3.74 8.40
C GLY A 20 7.09 4.21 7.00
N LEU A 21 8.21 3.75 6.47
CA LEU A 21 8.71 4.16 5.16
C LEU A 21 7.75 3.77 4.02
N GLY A 22 7.15 2.59 4.09
CA GLY A 22 6.19 2.15 3.07
C GLY A 22 5.00 3.09 2.95
N ARG A 23 4.43 3.51 4.09
CA ARG A 23 3.34 4.48 4.11
C ARG A 23 3.78 5.83 3.56
N ALA A 24 4.95 6.31 3.98
CA ALA A 24 5.50 7.59 3.50
C ALA A 24 5.77 7.55 1.99
N ASP A 25 6.32 6.45 1.49
CA ASP A 25 6.58 6.27 0.07
C ASP A 25 5.28 6.25 -0.75
N ALA A 26 4.26 5.56 -0.26
CA ALA A 26 2.94 5.52 -0.91
C ALA A 26 2.35 6.93 -1.05
N LEU A 27 2.40 7.72 0.01
CA LEU A 27 1.89 9.10 -0.02
C LEU A 27 2.71 9.98 -0.95
N ALA A 28 4.03 9.83 -0.96
CA ALA A 28 4.90 10.59 -1.85
C ALA A 28 4.63 10.28 -3.33
N LEU A 29 4.45 9.00 -3.67
CA LEU A 29 4.13 8.59 -5.03
C LEU A 29 2.77 9.14 -5.47
N ALA A 30 1.78 9.12 -4.57
CA ALA A 30 0.47 9.69 -4.86
C ALA A 30 0.52 11.20 -5.08
N ARG A 31 1.30 11.92 -4.28
CA ARG A 31 1.50 13.36 -4.46
C ARG A 31 2.18 13.69 -5.79
N ALA A 32 3.01 12.79 -6.27
CA ALA A 32 3.65 12.93 -7.59
C ALA A 32 2.71 12.58 -8.74
N GLY A 33 1.53 12.05 -8.47
CA GLY A 33 0.50 11.78 -9.48
C GLY A 33 0.17 10.31 -9.72
N ALA A 34 0.85 9.39 -9.08
CA ALA A 34 0.60 7.95 -9.26
C ALA A 34 -0.68 7.50 -8.57
N ASP A 35 -1.35 6.54 -9.18
CA ASP A 35 -2.33 5.72 -8.48
C ASP A 35 -1.56 4.63 -7.73
N VAL A 36 -2.04 4.20 -6.58
CA VAL A 36 -1.24 3.36 -5.68
C VAL A 36 -2.00 2.12 -5.23
N VAL A 37 -1.37 0.98 -5.38
CA VAL A 37 -1.77 -0.26 -4.72
C VAL A 37 -0.94 -0.40 -3.45
N LEU A 38 -1.61 -0.39 -2.31
CA LEU A 38 -0.97 -0.55 -1.01
C LEU A 38 -1.12 -2.01 -0.60
N ALA A 39 -0.01 -2.71 -0.55
CA ALA A 39 0.02 -4.13 -0.22
C ALA A 39 0.68 -4.33 1.14
N ASP A 40 -0.02 -5.03 2.02
CA ASP A 40 0.49 -5.37 3.35
C ASP A 40 -0.17 -6.65 3.83
N ILE A 41 0.47 -7.34 4.77
CA ILE A 41 -0.14 -8.52 5.39
C ILE A 41 -1.28 -8.13 6.32
N GLN A 42 -1.37 -6.85 6.71
CA GLN A 42 -2.38 -6.34 7.63
C GLN A 42 -3.25 -5.28 6.98
N LEU A 43 -4.56 -5.48 7.06
CA LEU A 43 -5.58 -4.47 6.76
C LEU A 43 -6.39 -4.23 8.03
N GLU A 44 -6.80 -2.99 8.25
CA GLU A 44 -7.56 -2.61 9.44
C GLU A 44 -8.86 -3.38 9.59
N SER A 45 -9.55 -3.61 8.49
CA SER A 45 -10.87 -4.25 8.46
C SER A 45 -10.84 -5.77 8.47
N GLU A 46 -9.68 -6.39 8.22
CA GLU A 46 -9.63 -7.85 8.13
C GLU A 46 -9.29 -8.50 9.46
N ALA A 47 -10.07 -9.52 9.81
CA ALA A 47 -9.77 -10.43 10.90
C ALA A 47 -8.65 -11.39 10.46
N GLY A 48 -7.96 -12.01 11.42
CA GLY A 48 -6.95 -13.00 11.12
C GLY A 48 -5.52 -12.55 11.44
N ALA A 49 -5.40 -11.53 12.29
CA ALA A 49 -4.10 -11.09 12.79
C ALA A 49 -3.31 -12.21 13.45
N ASP A 50 -4.01 -13.20 14.00
CA ASP A 50 -3.41 -14.36 14.68
C ASP A 50 -2.54 -15.20 13.75
N GLU A 51 -2.82 -15.17 12.42
CA GLU A 51 -2.01 -15.89 11.44
C GLU A 51 -0.56 -15.41 11.40
N TYR A 52 -0.31 -14.17 11.80
CA TYR A 52 1.00 -13.52 11.69
C TYR A 52 1.65 -13.32 13.05
N GLY A 53 1.08 -13.92 14.10
CA GLY A 53 1.67 -13.98 15.41
C GLY A 53 1.31 -12.82 16.35
N PRO A 54 1.86 -12.86 17.58
CA PRO A 54 1.47 -11.92 18.64
C PRO A 54 1.78 -10.45 18.35
N LEU A 55 2.88 -10.17 17.65
CA LEU A 55 3.25 -8.78 17.34
C LEU A 55 2.28 -8.14 16.35
N ALA A 56 1.78 -8.91 15.38
CA ALA A 56 0.78 -8.44 14.44
C ALA A 56 -0.53 -8.13 15.16
N GLN A 57 -0.93 -8.98 16.09
CA GLN A 57 -2.11 -8.78 16.91
C GLN A 57 -2.00 -7.52 17.76
N VAL A 58 -0.86 -7.32 18.43
CA VAL A 58 -0.61 -6.13 19.24
C VAL A 58 -0.68 -4.87 18.40
N ALA A 59 -0.05 -4.85 17.21
CA ALA A 59 -0.10 -3.71 16.33
C ALA A 59 -1.53 -3.35 15.94
N ARG A 60 -2.34 -4.34 15.64
CA ARG A 60 -3.74 -4.14 15.28
C ARG A 60 -4.56 -3.61 16.45
N GLU A 61 -4.40 -4.18 17.63
CA GLU A 61 -5.10 -3.75 18.84
C GLU A 61 -4.75 -2.32 19.25
N GLN A 62 -3.53 -1.89 18.99
CA GLN A 62 -3.05 -0.54 19.27
C GLN A 62 -3.34 0.45 18.15
N GLY A 63 -4.02 0.04 17.10
CA GLY A 63 -4.34 0.91 15.97
C GLY A 63 -3.12 1.34 15.16
N LEU A 64 -2.12 0.48 15.04
CA LEU A 64 -0.88 0.74 14.29
C LEU A 64 -0.91 0.21 12.84
N VAL A 65 -2.08 -0.18 12.38
CA VAL A 65 -2.28 -0.65 10.99
C VAL A 65 -2.96 0.48 10.22
N TYR A 66 -2.33 0.95 9.16
CA TYR A 66 -2.78 2.13 8.41
C TYR A 66 -2.96 1.89 6.91
N THR A 67 -3.04 0.66 6.46
CA THR A 67 -3.11 0.34 5.02
C THR A 67 -4.35 0.95 4.36
N GLU A 68 -5.52 0.69 4.93
CA GLU A 68 -6.77 1.22 4.40
C GLU A 68 -6.91 2.73 4.63
N GLN A 69 -6.45 3.23 5.77
CA GLN A 69 -6.44 4.66 6.05
C GLN A 69 -5.57 5.41 5.06
N THR A 70 -4.40 4.87 4.73
CA THR A 70 -3.51 5.47 3.74
C THR A 70 -4.16 5.51 2.36
N ALA A 71 -4.88 4.45 1.99
CA ALA A 71 -5.65 4.43 0.73
C ALA A 71 -6.68 5.57 0.70
N GLU A 72 -7.40 5.79 1.81
CA GLU A 72 -8.36 6.90 1.91
C GLU A 72 -7.67 8.26 1.78
N GLU A 73 -6.52 8.45 2.41
CA GLU A 73 -5.74 9.68 2.28
C GLU A 73 -5.32 9.92 0.83
N ILE A 74 -4.91 8.88 0.12
CA ILE A 74 -4.53 8.97 -1.29
C ILE A 74 -5.72 9.34 -2.17
N ARG A 75 -6.88 8.75 -1.91
CA ARG A 75 -8.11 9.12 -2.64
C ARG A 75 -8.48 10.57 -2.40
N GLY A 76 -8.24 11.08 -1.19
CA GLY A 76 -8.40 12.49 -0.86
C GLY A 76 -7.48 13.42 -1.65
N LEU A 77 -6.37 12.92 -2.17
CA LEU A 77 -5.48 13.66 -3.06
C LEU A 77 -5.94 13.64 -4.52
N GLY A 78 -7.05 12.97 -4.81
CA GLY A 78 -7.57 12.85 -6.18
C GLY A 78 -6.94 11.71 -6.99
N ARG A 79 -6.30 10.75 -6.33
CA ARG A 79 -5.70 9.59 -6.98
C ARG A 79 -6.54 8.34 -6.69
N ARG A 80 -6.36 7.31 -7.51
CA ARG A 80 -6.95 6.01 -7.20
C ARG A 80 -6.04 5.26 -6.25
N ALA A 81 -6.63 4.54 -5.32
CA ALA A 81 -5.87 3.72 -4.39
C ALA A 81 -6.62 2.43 -4.09
N LEU A 82 -5.88 1.37 -3.88
CA LEU A 82 -6.40 0.07 -3.54
C LEU A 82 -5.56 -0.52 -2.43
N ALA A 83 -6.18 -0.88 -1.31
CA ALA A 83 -5.51 -1.59 -0.21
C ALA A 83 -5.76 -3.08 -0.38
N VAL A 84 -4.70 -3.87 -0.44
CA VAL A 84 -4.80 -5.31 -0.63
C VAL A 84 -3.97 -6.05 0.42
N ARG A 85 -4.52 -7.12 0.94
CA ARG A 85 -3.76 -8.04 1.79
C ARG A 85 -2.82 -8.83 0.90
N CYS A 86 -1.54 -8.78 1.20
CA CYS A 86 -0.53 -9.45 0.40
C CYS A 86 0.62 -9.92 1.28
N ASP A 87 0.90 -11.21 1.22
CA ASP A 87 2.09 -11.81 1.80
C ASP A 87 3.17 -11.83 0.71
N VAL A 88 4.24 -11.06 0.90
CA VAL A 88 5.31 -10.93 -0.10
C VAL A 88 6.09 -12.23 -0.33
N THR A 89 5.94 -13.21 0.55
CA THR A 89 6.52 -14.55 0.37
C THR A 89 5.67 -15.44 -0.54
N ASP A 90 4.47 -15.01 -0.87
CA ASP A 90 3.55 -15.72 -1.77
C ASP A 90 3.56 -15.03 -3.13
N ARG A 91 4.20 -15.68 -4.11
CA ARG A 91 4.36 -15.15 -5.45
C ARG A 91 3.03 -14.84 -6.14
N ALA A 92 2.02 -15.70 -5.97
CA ALA A 92 0.72 -15.50 -6.59
C ALA A 92 0.03 -14.24 -6.04
N GLN A 93 0.17 -13.97 -4.75
CA GLN A 93 -0.39 -12.76 -4.14
C GLN A 93 0.32 -11.51 -4.66
N VAL A 94 1.63 -11.55 -4.80
CA VAL A 94 2.41 -10.42 -5.34
C VAL A 94 2.01 -10.15 -6.79
N GLU A 95 1.89 -11.18 -7.61
CA GLU A 95 1.45 -11.04 -9.00
C GLU A 95 0.04 -10.48 -9.11
N ALA A 96 -0.87 -10.92 -8.24
CA ALA A 96 -2.23 -10.39 -8.21
C ALA A 96 -2.25 -8.91 -7.83
N ALA A 97 -1.44 -8.50 -6.86
CA ALA A 97 -1.32 -7.09 -6.47
C ALA A 97 -0.73 -6.25 -7.59
N ALA A 98 0.26 -6.78 -8.32
CA ALA A 98 0.89 -6.07 -9.44
C ALA A 98 -0.02 -5.92 -10.66
N ASN A 99 -1.08 -6.71 -10.76
CA ASN A 99 -2.05 -6.69 -11.86
C ASN A 99 -3.47 -6.44 -11.33
N SER A 100 -3.61 -5.44 -10.47
CA SER A 100 -4.87 -5.10 -9.83
C SER A 100 -5.87 -4.39 -10.76
N GLU A 101 -7.03 -4.06 -10.23
CA GLU A 101 -8.06 -3.26 -10.91
C GLU A 101 -7.55 -1.89 -11.38
N LEU A 102 -6.51 -1.36 -10.76
CA LEU A 102 -5.91 -0.08 -11.16
C LEU A 102 -5.07 -0.20 -12.44
N GLY A 103 -4.80 -1.42 -12.88
CA GLY A 103 -3.93 -1.71 -14.01
C GLY A 103 -2.60 -2.33 -13.58
N ALA A 104 -1.79 -2.71 -14.53
CA ALA A 104 -0.47 -3.26 -14.26
C ALA A 104 0.43 -2.23 -13.56
N ALA A 105 1.17 -2.67 -12.55
CA ALA A 105 2.08 -1.78 -11.83
C ALA A 105 3.27 -1.41 -12.71
N ASP A 106 3.52 -0.11 -12.83
CA ASP A 106 4.68 0.47 -13.52
C ASP A 106 5.85 0.66 -12.57
N ILE A 107 5.55 0.83 -11.29
CA ILE A 107 6.50 1.16 -10.24
C ILE A 107 6.33 0.14 -9.12
N LEU A 108 7.44 -0.43 -8.66
CA LEU A 108 7.46 -1.30 -7.50
C LEU A 108 8.35 -0.68 -6.43
N GLU A 109 7.78 -0.45 -5.26
CA GLU A 109 8.50 0.05 -4.08
C GLU A 109 8.44 -1.01 -3.00
N PRO A 110 9.45 -1.88 -2.90
CA PRO A 110 9.48 -2.93 -1.89
C PRO A 110 10.00 -2.38 -0.56
N ASN A 111 9.30 -2.73 0.51
CA ASN A 111 9.70 -2.37 1.87
C ASN A 111 9.70 -3.58 2.79
#